data_1d24316c837ad86d25e92e20e0492993
#
_entry.id   1d24316c837ad86d25e92e20e0492993
#
_cell.length_a   1.000
_cell.length_b   1.000
_cell.length_c   1.000
_cell.angle_alpha   90.00
_cell.angle_beta   90.00
_cell.angle_gamma   90.00
#
_symmetry.space_group_name_H-M   'P 1'
#
loop_
_entity.id
_entity.type
_entity.pdbx_description
1 polymer ?
#
loop_
_entity_poly.entity_id
_entity_poly.type
_entity_poly.pdbx_seq_one_letter_code
_entity_poly.pdbx_strand_id
1 'polypeptide(L)'
;MSYLNTENIARSKGGVEYHPLKPFLPEGAKILFLGSFPPQRKRWCIDFFYPNWINDHWRIQGQVFFGDKNHFVCEGEKRFKLDEIVRHCEEKGIAFFDTSTAVRRLKDNASDKFLEVVEPTDIAALTNQLPQLKAIVTTGEKATQTICATLGIPEVPKVNSYVAISSPPKGGRGGWSGEGALLWRLPSSSRAYPLSFEKKVEAYRKMFDAVLR
;
A
#
# COMPACT_ATOMS: atom_id res chain seq x y z
N MET A 1 -7.06 -7.03 17.31
CA MET A 1 -7.86 -7.52 16.14
C MET A 1 -6.96 -8.29 15.18
N SER A 2 -7.46 -9.30 14.47
CA SER A 2 -6.68 -10.01 13.44
C SER A 2 -6.94 -9.38 12.08
N TYR A 3 -5.88 -8.97 11.39
CA TYR A 3 -5.94 -8.44 10.01
C TYR A 3 -5.85 -9.55 8.97
N LEU A 4 -5.64 -10.80 9.39
CA LEU A 4 -5.55 -11.94 8.49
C LEU A 4 -6.91 -12.31 7.89
N ASN A 5 -6.91 -12.62 6.60
CA ASN A 5 -8.02 -13.22 5.90
C ASN A 5 -7.78 -14.74 5.80
N THR A 6 -8.22 -15.47 6.83
CA THR A 6 -7.99 -16.92 6.94
C THR A 6 -8.67 -17.71 5.84
N GLU A 7 -9.83 -17.26 5.33
CA GLU A 7 -10.52 -17.89 4.21
C GLU A 7 -9.69 -17.83 2.92
N ASN A 8 -9.12 -16.65 2.62
CA ASN A 8 -8.27 -16.47 1.45
C ASN A 8 -6.97 -17.26 1.55
N ILE A 9 -6.37 -17.36 2.74
CA ILE A 9 -5.20 -18.21 2.98
C ILE A 9 -5.54 -19.67 2.68
N ALA A 10 -6.70 -20.15 3.12
CA ALA A 10 -7.17 -21.52 2.84
C ALA A 10 -7.50 -21.76 1.36
N ARG A 11 -7.95 -20.73 0.62
CA ARG A 11 -8.22 -20.79 -0.82
C ARG A 11 -6.97 -20.79 -1.68
N SER A 12 -5.83 -20.34 -1.17
CA SER A 12 -4.57 -20.26 -1.92
C SER A 12 -4.07 -21.66 -2.31
N LYS A 13 -4.43 -22.11 -3.51
CA LYS A 13 -4.12 -23.44 -4.07
C LYS A 13 -3.83 -23.33 -5.58
N GLY A 14 -3.18 -24.35 -6.14
CA GLY A 14 -2.98 -24.46 -7.58
C GLY A 14 -2.12 -23.36 -8.19
N GLY A 15 -1.19 -22.77 -7.42
CA GLY A 15 -0.30 -21.70 -7.87
C GLY A 15 -0.95 -20.30 -7.85
N VAL A 16 -2.22 -20.16 -7.46
CA VAL A 16 -2.87 -18.87 -7.22
C VAL A 16 -2.84 -18.57 -5.73
N GLU A 17 -2.32 -17.39 -5.38
CA GLU A 17 -2.29 -16.87 -4.01
C GLU A 17 -3.38 -15.79 -3.88
N TYR A 18 -4.31 -15.96 -2.93
CA TYR A 18 -5.31 -14.95 -2.57
C TYR A 18 -4.77 -14.05 -1.45
N HIS A 19 -5.22 -12.79 -1.45
CA HIS A 19 -4.70 -11.77 -0.53
C HIS A 19 -4.92 -12.18 0.93
N PRO A 20 -3.85 -12.35 1.73
CA PRO A 20 -3.92 -12.92 3.07
C PRO A 20 -4.37 -11.92 4.15
N LEU A 21 -4.48 -10.62 3.82
CA LEU A 21 -4.95 -9.57 4.72
C LEU A 21 -6.31 -9.05 4.27
N LYS A 22 -7.09 -8.58 5.24
CA LYS A 22 -8.27 -7.74 5.00
C LYS A 22 -7.82 -6.30 4.75
N PRO A 23 -8.57 -5.48 3.99
CA PRO A 23 -8.30 -4.05 3.90
C PRO A 23 -8.29 -3.41 5.30
N PHE A 24 -7.33 -2.52 5.54
CA PHE A 24 -7.29 -1.67 6.72
C PHE A 24 -7.79 -0.29 6.34
N LEU A 25 -9.01 0.05 6.76
CA LEU A 25 -9.73 1.25 6.37
C LEU A 25 -10.22 1.99 7.63
N PRO A 26 -9.34 2.71 8.35
CA PRO A 26 -9.75 3.42 9.54
C PRO A 26 -10.71 4.55 9.20
N GLU A 27 -11.62 4.85 10.12
CA GLU A 27 -12.56 5.96 9.98
C GLU A 27 -11.82 7.29 9.74
N GLY A 28 -12.32 8.10 8.82
CA GLY A 28 -11.71 9.38 8.48
C GLY A 28 -10.40 9.28 7.68
N ALA A 29 -10.10 8.12 7.09
CA ALA A 29 -8.90 7.96 6.29
C ALA A 29 -8.86 8.92 5.08
N LYS A 30 -7.74 9.64 4.97
CA LYS A 30 -7.45 10.62 3.91
C LYS A 30 -6.49 10.09 2.86
N ILE A 31 -5.72 9.06 3.21
CA ILE A 31 -4.72 8.44 2.36
C ILE A 31 -4.98 6.94 2.28
N LEU A 32 -4.96 6.39 1.06
CA LEU A 32 -4.98 4.95 0.83
C LEU A 32 -3.66 4.53 0.17
N PHE A 33 -2.81 3.84 0.92
CA PHE A 33 -1.64 3.20 0.33
C PHE A 33 -2.01 1.89 -0.36
N LEU A 34 -1.52 1.72 -1.57
CA LEU A 34 -1.67 0.50 -2.35
C LEU A 34 -0.29 -0.03 -2.78
N GLY A 35 0.07 -1.20 -2.26
CA GLY A 35 1.15 -2.01 -2.81
C GLY A 35 0.68 -2.84 -4.00
N SER A 36 1.51 -3.76 -4.48
CA SER A 36 1.13 -4.72 -5.53
C SER A 36 0.45 -5.96 -4.95
N PHE A 37 1.13 -6.63 -4.04
CA PHE A 37 0.71 -7.82 -3.30
C PHE A 37 1.74 -8.12 -2.19
N PRO A 38 1.35 -8.69 -1.03
CA PRO A 38 2.30 -8.96 0.04
C PRO A 38 3.35 -9.99 -0.36
N PRO A 39 4.56 -9.92 0.23
CA PRO A 39 5.56 -10.98 0.05
C PRO A 39 5.08 -12.29 0.69
N GLN A 40 5.73 -13.40 0.35
CA GLN A 40 5.43 -14.70 0.95
C GLN A 40 5.53 -14.65 2.48
N ARG A 41 4.66 -15.39 3.16
CA ARG A 41 4.51 -15.43 4.61
C ARG A 41 5.82 -15.64 5.38
N LYS A 42 6.75 -16.44 4.86
CA LYS A 42 8.08 -16.68 5.46
C LYS A 42 8.95 -15.42 5.63
N ARG A 43 8.56 -14.29 4.98
CA ARG A 43 9.25 -13.00 5.07
C ARG A 43 8.59 -12.01 6.01
N TRP A 44 7.50 -12.39 6.67
CA TRP A 44 6.73 -11.50 7.54
C TRP A 44 7.30 -11.48 8.95
N CYS A 45 7.37 -10.29 9.53
CA CYS A 45 7.66 -10.10 10.93
C CYS A 45 6.47 -9.50 11.72
N ILE A 46 5.41 -9.10 11.02
CA ILE A 46 4.12 -8.68 11.58
C ILE A 46 2.97 -9.11 10.66
N ASP A 47 1.76 -9.27 11.20
CA ASP A 47 0.54 -9.62 10.47
C ASP A 47 -0.21 -8.38 9.99
N PHE A 48 0.47 -7.57 9.17
CA PHE A 48 -0.04 -6.31 8.66
C PHE A 48 0.65 -5.94 7.32
N PHE A 49 0.36 -4.78 6.77
CA PHE A 49 0.95 -4.29 5.52
C PHE A 49 2.43 -3.98 5.69
N TYR A 50 3.19 -4.06 4.59
CA TYR A 50 4.65 -3.94 4.58
C TYR A 50 5.34 -4.82 5.65
N PRO A 51 5.00 -6.13 5.70
CA PRO A 51 5.38 -7.02 6.80
C PRO A 51 6.84 -7.40 6.83
N ASN A 52 7.59 -7.17 5.75
CA ASN A 52 8.97 -7.62 5.64
C ASN A 52 9.91 -6.71 6.42
N TRP A 53 10.66 -7.29 7.35
CA TRP A 53 11.66 -6.57 8.16
C TRP A 53 12.67 -5.74 7.36
N ILE A 54 13.06 -6.20 6.17
CA ILE A 54 13.99 -5.49 5.29
C ILE A 54 13.31 -4.46 4.38
N ASN A 55 12.01 -4.22 4.54
CA ASN A 55 11.32 -3.11 3.90
C ASN A 55 11.36 -1.88 4.82
N ASP A 56 11.61 -0.71 4.26
CA ASP A 56 11.80 0.51 5.07
C ASP A 56 10.51 1.32 5.27
N HIS A 57 9.34 0.85 4.84
CA HIS A 57 8.09 1.64 4.91
C HIS A 57 7.84 2.20 6.33
N TRP A 58 7.86 1.34 7.34
CA TRP A 58 7.62 1.77 8.72
C TRP A 58 8.76 2.62 9.28
N ARG A 59 10.01 2.41 8.82
CA ARG A 59 11.13 3.27 9.17
C ARG A 59 11.02 4.65 8.53
N ILE A 60 10.54 4.73 7.30
CA ILE A 60 10.26 6.00 6.61
C ILE A 60 9.18 6.76 7.36
N GLN A 61 8.08 6.11 7.73
CA GLN A 61 7.02 6.76 8.53
C GLN A 61 7.53 7.21 9.90
N GLY A 62 8.28 6.38 10.61
CA GLY A 62 8.93 6.76 11.87
C GLY A 62 9.79 8.03 11.72
N GLN A 63 10.63 8.08 10.68
CA GLN A 63 11.47 9.25 10.40
C GLN A 63 10.66 10.49 9.99
N VAL A 64 9.57 10.33 9.23
CA VAL A 64 8.73 11.45 8.79
C VAL A 64 7.96 12.07 9.94
N PHE A 65 7.31 11.27 10.76
CA PHE A 65 6.35 11.75 11.76
C PHE A 65 6.96 11.97 13.15
N PHE A 66 8.02 11.24 13.49
CA PHE A 66 8.63 11.26 14.84
C PHE A 66 10.11 11.66 14.84
N GLY A 67 10.73 11.85 13.68
CA GLY A 67 12.17 12.14 13.57
C GLY A 67 13.07 10.94 13.92
N ASP A 68 12.49 9.77 14.14
CA ASP A 68 13.20 8.54 14.52
C ASP A 68 12.83 7.38 13.60
N LYS A 69 13.78 6.93 12.78
CA LYS A 69 13.58 5.77 11.91
C LYS A 69 13.29 4.46 12.64
N ASN A 70 13.62 4.38 13.91
CA ASN A 70 13.42 3.19 14.74
C ASN A 70 12.17 3.28 15.62
N HIS A 71 11.38 4.34 15.53
CA HIS A 71 10.18 4.56 16.34
C HIS A 71 9.29 3.31 16.43
N PHE A 72 9.01 2.69 15.29
CA PHE A 72 8.17 1.48 15.19
C PHE A 72 8.96 0.16 15.29
N VAL A 73 10.24 0.19 15.65
CA VAL A 73 11.08 -1.01 15.76
C VAL A 73 11.04 -1.54 17.19
N CYS A 74 10.78 -2.84 17.37
CA CYS A 74 10.97 -3.50 18.65
C CYS A 74 12.47 -3.59 18.95
N GLU A 75 12.88 -3.07 20.11
CA GLU A 75 14.27 -3.09 20.51
C GLU A 75 14.78 -4.54 20.69
N GLY A 76 15.96 -4.82 20.14
CA GLY A 76 16.55 -6.16 20.20
C GLY A 76 15.90 -7.23 19.30
N GLU A 77 14.83 -6.89 18.59
CA GLU A 77 14.10 -7.84 17.75
C GLU A 77 14.06 -7.39 16.27
N LYS A 78 13.99 -8.37 15.35
CA LYS A 78 13.70 -8.09 13.93
C LYS A 78 12.19 -8.03 13.68
N ARG A 79 11.50 -7.17 14.42
CA ARG A 79 10.05 -7.03 14.40
C ARG A 79 9.62 -5.57 14.55
N PHE A 80 8.47 -5.22 13.98
CA PHE A 80 7.84 -3.91 14.19
C PHE A 80 6.79 -3.97 15.29
N LYS A 81 6.54 -2.82 15.93
CA LYS A 81 5.55 -2.60 16.99
C LYS A 81 4.17 -2.43 16.36
N LEU A 82 3.46 -3.54 16.10
CA LEU A 82 2.21 -3.54 15.35
C LEU A 82 1.14 -2.61 15.95
N ASP A 83 0.95 -2.64 17.28
CA ASP A 83 -0.09 -1.83 17.94
C ASP A 83 0.19 -0.32 17.83
N GLU A 84 1.46 0.08 17.89
CA GLU A 84 1.86 1.49 17.67
C GLU A 84 1.65 1.91 16.21
N ILE A 85 1.95 1.03 15.25
CA ILE A 85 1.71 1.24 13.82
C ILE A 85 0.22 1.44 13.55
N VAL A 86 -0.64 0.56 14.07
CA VAL A 86 -2.08 0.63 13.87
C VAL A 86 -2.63 1.93 14.43
N ARG A 87 -2.30 2.26 15.68
CA ARG A 87 -2.71 3.52 16.31
C ARG A 87 -2.27 4.74 15.49
N HIS A 88 -1.01 4.76 15.05
CA HIS A 88 -0.49 5.82 14.19
C HIS A 88 -1.30 5.97 12.90
N CYS A 89 -1.63 4.86 12.24
CA CYS A 89 -2.40 4.89 11.01
C CYS A 89 -3.84 5.38 11.22
N GLU A 90 -4.47 4.97 12.32
CA GLU A 90 -5.80 5.48 12.74
C GLU A 90 -5.76 6.99 13.01
N GLU A 91 -4.80 7.47 13.80
CA GLU A 91 -4.64 8.88 14.15
C GLU A 91 -4.33 9.77 12.93
N LYS A 92 -3.57 9.28 11.97
CA LYS A 92 -3.19 10.04 10.76
C LYS A 92 -4.15 9.85 9.60
N GLY A 93 -5.14 8.97 9.71
CA GLY A 93 -6.07 8.68 8.64
C GLY A 93 -5.39 8.01 7.44
N ILE A 94 -4.60 6.97 7.69
CA ILE A 94 -3.85 6.23 6.68
C ILE A 94 -4.45 4.83 6.54
N ALA A 95 -5.04 4.55 5.40
CA ALA A 95 -5.58 3.26 5.00
C ALA A 95 -4.57 2.44 4.18
N PHE A 96 -4.72 1.13 4.19
CA PHE A 96 -3.87 0.21 3.42
C PHE A 96 -4.66 -0.89 2.74
N PHE A 97 -4.27 -1.19 1.52
CA PHE A 97 -4.54 -2.42 0.81
C PHE A 97 -3.50 -2.63 -0.30
N ASP A 98 -3.76 -3.56 -1.23
CA ASP A 98 -2.92 -3.80 -2.41
C ASP A 98 -3.77 -3.73 -3.68
N THR A 99 -3.13 -3.54 -4.83
CA THR A 99 -3.82 -3.41 -6.12
C THR A 99 -4.33 -4.73 -6.70
N SER A 100 -4.01 -5.85 -6.04
CA SER A 100 -4.43 -7.19 -6.47
C SER A 100 -4.98 -7.99 -5.30
N THR A 101 -6.11 -8.67 -5.50
CA THR A 101 -6.72 -9.61 -4.55
C THR A 101 -6.30 -11.05 -4.78
N ALA A 102 -5.84 -11.38 -6.00
CA ALA A 102 -5.23 -12.67 -6.31
C ALA A 102 -4.10 -12.54 -7.33
N VAL A 103 -3.02 -13.29 -7.13
CA VAL A 103 -1.86 -13.31 -8.01
C VAL A 103 -1.36 -14.73 -8.25
N ARG A 104 -0.60 -14.91 -9.34
CA ARG A 104 0.28 -16.06 -9.53
C ARG A 104 1.72 -15.61 -9.45
N ARG A 105 2.49 -16.25 -8.57
CA ARG A 105 3.91 -15.93 -8.39
C ARG A 105 4.74 -16.81 -9.31
N LEU A 106 5.35 -16.19 -10.33
CA LEU A 106 6.11 -16.90 -11.37
C LEU A 106 7.51 -17.33 -10.89
N LYS A 107 8.01 -16.74 -9.81
CA LYS A 107 9.30 -17.10 -9.19
C LYS A 107 9.20 -17.01 -7.67
N ASP A 108 9.92 -17.86 -6.96
CA ASP A 108 10.01 -17.86 -5.50
C ASP A 108 10.93 -16.72 -4.99
N ASN A 109 10.55 -15.47 -5.26
CA ASN A 109 11.23 -14.28 -4.77
C ASN A 109 10.24 -13.20 -4.35
N ALA A 110 10.74 -12.08 -3.80
CA ALA A 110 9.91 -10.97 -3.34
C ALA A 110 9.76 -9.86 -4.38
N SER A 111 10.18 -10.10 -5.63
CA SER A 111 10.11 -9.07 -6.67
C SER A 111 8.74 -9.07 -7.35
N ASP A 112 8.10 -7.91 -7.35
CA ASP A 112 6.81 -7.68 -8.00
C ASP A 112 6.85 -7.89 -9.52
N LYS A 113 8.05 -7.84 -10.12
CA LYS A 113 8.26 -8.10 -11.56
C LYS A 113 7.75 -9.51 -11.98
N PHE A 114 7.73 -10.45 -11.05
CA PHE A 114 7.31 -11.83 -11.29
C PHE A 114 5.92 -12.15 -10.71
N LEU A 115 5.11 -11.12 -10.46
CA LEU A 115 3.70 -11.27 -10.11
C LEU A 115 2.83 -11.13 -11.35
N GLU A 116 2.08 -12.18 -11.67
CA GLU A 116 0.95 -12.13 -12.60
C GLU A 116 -0.31 -11.81 -11.81
N VAL A 117 -0.99 -10.71 -12.14
CA VAL A 117 -2.27 -10.36 -11.52
C VAL A 117 -3.35 -11.26 -12.08
N VAL A 118 -4.01 -12.04 -11.20
CA VAL A 118 -5.15 -12.90 -11.54
C VAL A 118 -6.46 -12.16 -11.29
N GLU A 119 -6.57 -11.49 -10.13
CA GLU A 119 -7.72 -10.67 -9.77
C GLU A 119 -7.22 -9.30 -9.30
N PRO A 120 -7.52 -8.22 -10.03
CA PRO A 120 -7.28 -6.87 -9.54
C PRO A 120 -8.26 -6.51 -8.41
N THR A 121 -7.84 -5.62 -7.52
CA THR A 121 -8.69 -5.09 -6.46
C THR A 121 -9.80 -4.22 -7.06
N ASP A 122 -11.04 -4.38 -6.58
CA ASP A 122 -12.13 -3.45 -6.85
C ASP A 122 -11.89 -2.13 -6.10
N ILE A 123 -11.25 -1.20 -6.79
CA ILE A 123 -10.86 0.10 -6.24
C ILE A 123 -12.09 0.96 -5.94
N ALA A 124 -13.16 0.84 -6.71
CA ALA A 124 -14.40 1.58 -6.45
C ALA A 124 -15.04 1.13 -5.13
N ALA A 125 -15.20 -0.18 -4.94
CA ALA A 125 -15.73 -0.72 -3.69
C ALA A 125 -14.87 -0.37 -2.48
N LEU A 126 -13.54 -0.29 -2.66
CA LEU A 126 -12.61 0.05 -1.59
C LEU A 126 -12.71 1.55 -1.22
N THR A 127 -12.66 2.43 -2.21
CA THR A 127 -12.69 3.89 -1.99
C THR A 127 -14.04 4.40 -1.56
N ASN A 128 -15.14 3.75 -1.93
CA ASN A 128 -16.50 4.10 -1.44
C ASN A 128 -16.65 3.96 0.07
N GLN A 129 -15.75 3.23 0.74
CA GLN A 129 -15.68 3.14 2.19
C GLN A 129 -14.85 4.27 2.83
N LEU A 130 -14.24 5.14 2.03
CA LEU A 130 -13.31 6.20 2.44
C LEU A 130 -13.82 7.59 2.01
N PRO A 131 -14.89 8.12 2.62
CA PRO A 131 -15.54 9.38 2.16
C PRO A 131 -14.64 10.61 2.30
N GLN A 132 -13.57 10.56 3.08
CA GLN A 132 -12.61 11.66 3.25
C GLN A 132 -11.31 11.46 2.46
N LEU A 133 -11.27 10.50 1.52
CA LEU A 133 -10.08 10.18 0.74
C LEU A 133 -9.61 11.37 -0.10
N LYS A 134 -8.36 11.79 0.11
CA LYS A 134 -7.68 12.85 -0.65
C LYS A 134 -6.63 12.30 -1.61
N ALA A 135 -6.03 11.15 -1.28
CA ALA A 135 -4.99 10.56 -2.11
C ALA A 135 -4.98 9.04 -2.08
N ILE A 136 -4.79 8.45 -3.25
CA ILE A 136 -4.33 7.07 -3.42
C ILE A 136 -2.82 7.13 -3.65
N VAL A 137 -2.06 6.37 -2.90
CA VAL A 137 -0.60 6.38 -2.94
C VAL A 137 -0.07 5.00 -3.31
N THR A 138 0.62 4.91 -4.43
CA THR A 138 1.29 3.67 -4.83
C THR A 138 2.78 3.72 -4.53
N THR A 139 3.34 2.58 -4.10
CA THR A 139 4.77 2.42 -3.86
C THR A 139 5.34 1.35 -4.78
N GLY A 140 6.03 1.78 -5.83
CA GLY A 140 6.59 0.88 -6.83
C GLY A 140 5.85 0.88 -8.16
N GLU A 141 6.50 0.33 -9.16
CA GLU A 141 6.04 0.41 -10.55
C GLU A 141 4.82 -0.48 -10.83
N LYS A 142 4.86 -1.74 -10.37
CA LYS A 142 3.79 -2.71 -10.63
C LYS A 142 2.44 -2.23 -10.06
N ALA A 143 2.44 -1.76 -8.81
CA ALA A 143 1.24 -1.21 -8.19
C ALA A 143 0.69 -0.02 -8.97
N THR A 144 1.58 0.91 -9.39
CA THR A 144 1.15 2.09 -10.16
C THR A 144 0.58 1.71 -11.53
N GLN A 145 1.22 0.79 -12.26
CA GLN A 145 0.71 0.31 -13.54
C GLN A 145 -0.66 -0.36 -13.39
N THR A 146 -0.83 -1.20 -12.37
CA THR A 146 -2.09 -1.89 -12.11
C THR A 146 -3.22 -0.90 -11.80
N ILE A 147 -3.00 0.06 -10.92
CA ILE A 147 -4.02 1.06 -10.58
C ILE A 147 -4.34 1.98 -11.77
N CYS A 148 -3.35 2.41 -12.55
CA CYS A 148 -3.57 3.22 -13.74
C CYS A 148 -4.45 2.46 -14.77
N ALA A 149 -4.16 1.18 -15.00
CA ALA A 149 -5.00 0.34 -15.87
C ALA A 149 -6.43 0.20 -15.34
N THR A 150 -6.61 0.01 -14.03
CA THR A 150 -7.94 -0.11 -13.38
C THR A 150 -8.73 1.20 -13.49
N LEU A 151 -8.08 2.35 -13.29
CA LEU A 151 -8.72 3.67 -13.33
C LEU A 151 -8.80 4.27 -14.73
N GLY A 152 -8.22 3.61 -15.75
CA GLY A 152 -8.18 4.13 -17.12
C GLY A 152 -7.29 5.38 -17.26
N ILE A 153 -6.29 5.53 -16.41
CA ILE A 153 -5.30 6.62 -16.47
C ILE A 153 -4.30 6.28 -17.58
N PRO A 154 -4.24 7.07 -18.67
CA PRO A 154 -3.48 6.70 -19.86
C PRO A 154 -1.97 6.78 -19.67
N GLU A 155 -1.50 7.66 -18.79
CA GLU A 155 -0.07 7.87 -18.56
C GLU A 155 0.28 7.61 -17.10
N VAL A 156 1.22 6.69 -16.89
CA VAL A 156 1.72 6.34 -15.53
C VAL A 156 2.52 7.53 -15.00
N PRO A 157 2.15 8.11 -13.84
CA PRO A 157 2.85 9.26 -13.28
C PRO A 157 4.32 8.92 -12.99
N LYS A 158 5.20 9.93 -13.14
CA LYS A 158 6.62 9.79 -12.77
C LYS A 158 6.77 9.57 -11.27
N VAL A 159 7.86 8.94 -10.87
CA VAL A 159 8.19 8.79 -9.43
C VAL A 159 8.28 10.18 -8.78
N ASN A 160 7.71 10.33 -7.58
CA ASN A 160 7.56 11.59 -6.84
C ASN A 160 6.63 12.61 -7.50
N SER A 161 5.71 12.17 -8.35
CA SER A 161 4.67 13.00 -8.93
C SER A 161 3.29 12.42 -8.66
N TYR A 162 2.26 13.19 -9.00
CA TYR A 162 0.87 12.79 -8.91
C TYR A 162 0.09 13.24 -10.14
N VAL A 163 -1.07 12.62 -10.32
CA VAL A 163 -2.10 13.02 -11.28
C VAL A 163 -3.45 13.07 -10.58
N ALA A 164 -4.34 13.95 -11.02
CA ALA A 164 -5.71 13.98 -10.51
C ALA A 164 -6.49 12.77 -11.06
N ILE A 165 -7.30 12.14 -10.23
CA ILE A 165 -8.22 11.09 -10.63
C ILE A 165 -9.53 11.78 -11.03
N SER A 166 -9.81 11.85 -12.34
CA SER A 166 -10.93 12.60 -12.90
C SER A 166 -12.16 11.74 -13.23
N SER A 167 -12.05 10.43 -13.10
CA SER A 167 -13.14 9.50 -13.48
C SER A 167 -13.18 8.28 -12.57
N PRO A 168 -14.39 7.75 -12.28
CA PRO A 168 -14.51 6.48 -11.59
C PRO A 168 -13.93 5.32 -12.39
N PRO A 169 -13.53 4.21 -11.73
CA PRO A 169 -13.12 2.99 -12.41
C PRO A 169 -14.21 2.49 -13.35
N LYS A 170 -13.83 1.94 -14.51
CA LYS A 170 -14.76 1.31 -15.42
C LYS A 170 -15.51 0.16 -14.71
N GLY A 171 -16.83 0.20 -14.72
CA GLY A 171 -17.69 -0.84 -14.13
C GLY A 171 -18.07 -0.64 -12.67
N GLY A 172 -17.64 0.41 -12.00
CA GLY A 172 -18.07 0.76 -10.63
C GLY A 172 -19.55 1.08 -10.59
N ARG A 173 -20.33 0.32 -9.79
CA ARG A 173 -21.73 0.62 -9.50
C ARG A 173 -21.80 1.52 -8.26
N GLY A 174 -22.33 2.71 -8.40
CA GLY A 174 -22.51 3.66 -7.30
C GLY A 174 -21.62 4.89 -7.41
N GLY A 175 -21.85 5.88 -6.53
CA GLY A 175 -21.05 7.11 -6.48
C GLY A 175 -19.58 6.80 -6.18
N TRP A 176 -18.68 7.34 -6.98
CA TRP A 176 -17.25 7.24 -6.80
C TRP A 176 -16.79 8.29 -5.78
N SER A 177 -16.38 7.87 -4.59
CA SER A 177 -15.93 8.81 -3.54
C SER A 177 -14.46 9.26 -3.70
N GLY A 178 -13.74 8.68 -4.65
CA GLY A 178 -12.37 9.08 -4.99
C GLY A 178 -12.26 10.17 -6.05
N GLU A 179 -13.38 10.77 -6.50
CA GLU A 179 -13.36 11.90 -7.44
C GLU A 179 -12.63 13.10 -6.86
N GLY A 180 -11.67 13.63 -7.61
CA GLY A 180 -10.80 14.70 -7.13
C GLY A 180 -9.63 14.26 -6.25
N ALA A 181 -9.55 12.97 -5.87
CA ALA A 181 -8.39 12.45 -5.18
C ALA A 181 -7.17 12.42 -6.11
N LEU A 182 -5.99 12.50 -5.51
CA LEU A 182 -4.71 12.46 -6.24
C LEU A 182 -4.16 11.03 -6.27
N LEU A 183 -3.72 10.55 -7.43
CA LEU A 183 -2.89 9.36 -7.51
C LEU A 183 -1.41 9.76 -7.41
N TRP A 184 -0.79 9.48 -6.28
CA TRP A 184 0.63 9.68 -6.05
C TRP A 184 1.43 8.42 -6.37
N ARG A 185 2.55 8.59 -7.08
CA ARG A 185 3.56 7.55 -7.23
C ARG A 185 4.79 7.88 -6.39
N LEU A 186 5.01 7.12 -5.32
CA LEU A 186 6.21 7.21 -4.50
C LEU A 186 7.27 6.18 -4.93
N PRO A 187 8.55 6.41 -4.61
CA PRO A 187 9.57 5.40 -4.78
C PRO A 187 9.24 4.18 -3.89
N SER A 188 9.63 3.01 -4.34
CA SER A 188 9.49 1.80 -3.53
C SER A 188 10.24 1.93 -2.20
N SER A 189 9.58 1.54 -1.12
CA SER A 189 10.19 1.45 0.21
C SER A 189 11.11 0.22 0.38
N SER A 190 11.18 -0.66 -0.60
CA SER A 190 12.09 -1.80 -0.60
C SER A 190 13.55 -1.32 -0.55
N ARG A 191 14.39 -1.98 0.24
CA ARG A 191 15.85 -1.74 0.25
C ARG A 191 16.54 -2.09 -1.06
N ALA A 192 15.93 -2.98 -1.85
CA ALA A 192 16.42 -3.31 -3.19
C ALA A 192 16.20 -2.19 -4.22
N TYR A 193 15.35 -1.20 -3.92
CA TYR A 193 15.13 -0.05 -4.80
C TYR A 193 16.33 0.91 -4.71
N PRO A 194 16.96 1.31 -5.85
CA PRO A 194 18.23 2.05 -5.87
C PRO A 194 18.05 3.54 -5.55
N LEU A 195 17.56 3.83 -4.35
CA LEU A 195 17.40 5.17 -3.81
C LEU A 195 17.77 5.16 -2.32
N SER A 196 18.52 6.17 -1.84
CA SER A 196 18.90 6.26 -0.44
C SER A 196 17.70 6.42 0.48
N PHE A 197 17.85 6.03 1.75
CA PHE A 197 16.79 6.15 2.75
C PHE A 197 16.31 7.60 2.89
N GLU A 198 17.24 8.56 2.95
CA GLU A 198 16.95 10.00 3.10
C GLU A 198 16.10 10.53 1.93
N LYS A 199 16.44 10.17 0.70
CA LYS A 199 15.66 10.55 -0.49
C LYS A 199 14.27 9.92 -0.50
N LYS A 200 14.11 8.69 0.01
CA LYS A 200 12.80 8.09 0.22
C LYS A 200 12.00 8.87 1.28
N VAL A 201 12.63 9.19 2.40
CA VAL A 201 11.99 10.00 3.48
C VAL A 201 11.53 11.35 2.95
N GLU A 202 12.35 12.06 2.18
CA GLU A 202 12.00 13.34 1.56
C GLU A 202 10.76 13.20 0.65
N ALA A 203 10.74 12.19 -0.22
CA ALA A 203 9.62 11.92 -1.12
C ALA A 203 8.32 11.66 -0.37
N TYR A 204 8.36 10.81 0.67
CA TYR A 204 7.19 10.50 1.48
C TYR A 204 6.73 11.71 2.30
N ARG A 205 7.65 12.48 2.89
CA ARG A 205 7.35 13.72 3.61
C ARG A 205 6.61 14.71 2.71
N LYS A 206 7.11 14.95 1.48
CA LYS A 206 6.47 15.84 0.51
C LYS A 206 5.00 15.43 0.25
N MET A 207 4.75 14.14 0.07
CA MET A 207 3.38 13.63 -0.14
C MET A 207 2.52 13.82 1.12
N PHE A 208 3.00 13.42 2.30
CA PHE A 208 2.25 13.57 3.55
C PHE A 208 1.93 15.05 3.84
N ASP A 209 2.89 15.95 3.66
CA ASP A 209 2.69 17.39 3.83
C ASP A 209 1.64 17.96 2.88
N ALA A 210 1.60 17.48 1.63
CA ALA A 210 0.62 17.93 0.64
C ALA A 210 -0.81 17.43 0.91
N VAL A 211 -0.96 16.24 1.54
CA VAL A 211 -2.27 15.58 1.69
C VAL A 211 -2.87 15.78 3.09
N LEU A 212 -2.05 15.81 4.14
CA LEU A 212 -2.51 15.83 5.54
C LEU A 212 -2.63 17.24 6.12
N ARG A 213 -2.03 18.24 5.50
CA ARG A 213 -2.25 19.67 5.83
C ARG A 213 -3.49 20.16 5.05
#